data_55e9200b91edbd3c3ed858f0dc6a6394
#
_entry.id   55e9200b91edbd3c3ed858f0dc6a6394
#
_cell.length_a   1.000
_cell.length_b   1.000
_cell.length_c   1.000
_cell.angle_alpha   90.00
_cell.angle_beta   90.00
_cell.angle_gamma   90.00
#
_symmetry.space_group_name_H-M   'P 1'
#
loop_
_entity.id
_entity.type
_entity.pdbx_description
1 polymer ?
#
loop_
_entity_poly.entity_id
_entity_poly.type
_entity_poly.pdbx_seq_one_letter_code
_entity_poly.pdbx_strand_id
1 'polypeptide(L)'
;AQVVLPRMKNDLVEVCEACIDGKLDEVDLQFEDNAAVCVVLASEGYPVKYDKGLPIRGLENFKGKEGYYVFHAGTNLTEIRLSPTAAVCWV
;
A
#
# COMPACT_ATOMS: atom_id res chain seq x y z
N ALA A 1 3.33 -6.52 -1.36
CA ALA A 1 4.04 -5.27 -1.09
C ALA A 1 3.41 -4.51 0.08
N GLN A 2 2.11 -4.28 0.07
CA GLN A 2 1.41 -3.45 1.07
C GLN A 2 1.45 -4.01 2.51
N VAL A 3 1.76 -5.27 2.69
CA VAL A 3 1.90 -5.91 4.01
C VAL A 3 3.36 -6.00 4.43
N VAL A 4 4.22 -6.39 3.51
CA VAL A 4 5.64 -6.66 3.82
C VAL A 4 6.44 -5.38 3.97
N LEU A 5 6.33 -4.47 3.00
CA LEU A 5 7.15 -3.26 2.97
C LEU A 5 6.90 -2.30 4.14
N PRO A 6 5.66 -2.07 4.59
CA PRO A 6 5.44 -1.21 5.77
C PRO A 6 6.04 -1.78 7.07
N ARG A 7 6.27 -3.07 7.14
CA ARG A 7 6.89 -3.73 8.30
C ARG A 7 8.40 -3.80 8.23
N MET A 8 8.98 -3.56 7.06
CA MET A 8 10.43 -3.64 6.89
C MET A 8 11.12 -2.42 7.50
N LYS A 9 12.12 -2.65 8.33
CA LYS A 9 12.92 -1.59 8.96
C LYS A 9 14.03 -1.06 8.06
N ASN A 10 14.49 -1.86 7.11
CA ASN A 10 15.55 -1.50 6.19
C ASN A 10 15.07 -0.49 5.14
N ASP A 11 15.98 0.31 4.62
CA ASP A 11 15.72 1.12 3.44
C ASP A 11 15.63 0.22 2.21
N LEU A 12 14.52 0.30 1.47
CA LEU A 12 14.29 -0.53 0.28
C LEU A 12 15.35 -0.28 -0.80
N VAL A 13 15.84 0.94 -0.94
CA VAL A 13 16.89 1.28 -1.92
C VAL A 13 18.17 0.53 -1.60
N GLU A 14 18.58 0.48 -0.33
CA GLU A 14 19.77 -0.27 0.10
C GLU A 14 19.63 -1.77 -0.20
N VAL A 15 18.45 -2.32 0.05
CA VAL A 15 18.15 -3.73 -0.24
C VAL A 15 18.21 -4.00 -1.75
N CYS A 16 17.65 -3.12 -2.56
CA CYS A 16 17.70 -3.24 -4.03
C CYS A 16 19.12 -3.12 -4.57
N GLU A 17 19.91 -2.19 -4.05
CA GLU A 17 21.33 -2.05 -4.42
C GLU A 17 22.14 -3.31 -4.05
N ALA A 18 21.88 -3.88 -2.89
CA ALA A 18 22.51 -5.15 -2.47
C ALA A 18 22.13 -6.29 -3.40
N CYS A 19 20.91 -6.35 -3.90
CA CYS A 19 20.49 -7.33 -4.90
C CYS A 19 21.25 -7.17 -6.22
N ILE A 20 21.41 -5.92 -6.68
CA ILE A 20 22.15 -5.62 -7.92
C ILE A 20 23.62 -6.01 -7.79
N ASP A 21 24.24 -5.75 -6.65
CA ASP A 21 25.64 -6.04 -6.37
C ASP A 21 25.91 -7.50 -5.99
N GLY A 22 24.87 -8.33 -5.88
CA GLY A 22 25.00 -9.72 -5.44
C GLY A 22 25.42 -9.88 -3.98
N LYS A 23 25.07 -8.91 -3.14
CA LYS A 23 25.45 -8.85 -1.72
C LYS A 23 24.26 -8.92 -0.77
N LEU A 24 23.15 -9.49 -1.21
CA LEU A 24 21.94 -9.58 -0.39
C LEU A 24 22.14 -10.39 0.89
N ASP A 25 23.03 -11.37 0.84
CA ASP A 25 23.42 -12.19 1.98
C ASP A 25 24.15 -11.40 3.09
N GLU A 26 24.72 -10.24 2.76
CA GLU A 26 25.36 -9.34 3.72
C GLU A 26 24.37 -8.37 4.38
N VAL A 27 23.12 -8.29 3.89
CA VAL A 27 22.08 -7.43 4.42
C VAL A 27 21.29 -8.15 5.50
N ASP A 28 21.22 -7.55 6.68
CA ASP A 28 20.38 -8.01 7.78
C ASP A 28 18.96 -7.45 7.63
N LEU A 29 18.10 -8.19 6.96
CA LEU A 29 16.69 -7.80 6.81
C LEU A 29 15.97 -7.88 8.14
N GLN A 30 15.43 -6.77 8.57
CA GLN A 30 14.68 -6.65 9.82
C GLN A 30 13.25 -6.18 9.56
N PHE A 31 12.33 -6.76 10.29
CA PHE A 31 10.92 -6.42 10.24
C PHE A 31 10.42 -6.02 11.62
N GLU A 32 9.38 -5.18 11.65
CA GLU A 32 8.69 -4.85 12.89
C GLU A 32 8.07 -6.11 13.52
N ASP A 33 8.12 -6.18 14.85
CA ASP A 33 7.52 -7.28 15.61
C ASP A 33 6.02 -7.02 15.83
N ASN A 34 5.29 -6.92 14.73
CA ASN A 34 3.85 -6.69 14.69
C ASN A 34 3.22 -7.46 13.52
N ALA A 35 1.91 -7.46 13.46
CA ALA A 35 1.17 -8.02 12.35
C ALA A 35 0.70 -6.90 11.40
N ALA A 36 0.53 -7.23 10.14
CA ALA A 36 -0.05 -6.33 9.15
C ALA A 36 -1.14 -7.04 8.35
N VAL A 37 -2.21 -6.33 8.08
CA VAL A 37 -3.32 -6.81 7.26
C VAL A 37 -3.62 -5.79 6.19
N CYS A 38 -3.76 -6.23 4.95
CA CYS A 38 -4.15 -5.38 3.83
C CYS A 38 -5.55 -5.80 3.35
N VAL A 39 -6.44 -4.85 3.25
CA VAL A 39 -7.75 -5.03 2.65
C VAL A 39 -7.83 -4.19 1.39
N VAL A 40 -8.09 -4.84 0.26
CA VAL A 40 -8.25 -4.16 -1.03
C VAL A 40 -9.72 -3.83 -1.25
N LEU A 41 -10.02 -2.56 -1.38
CA LEU A 41 -11.34 -2.09 -1.78
C LEU A 41 -11.36 -1.92 -3.29
N ALA A 42 -12.25 -2.61 -3.96
CA ALA A 42 -12.36 -2.60 -5.40
C ALA A 42 -13.82 -2.40 -5.84
N SER A 43 -14.00 -1.91 -7.07
CA SER A 43 -15.32 -1.85 -7.68
C SER A 43 -15.89 -3.24 -7.92
N GLU A 44 -17.20 -3.37 -7.84
CA GLU A 44 -17.89 -4.63 -8.15
C GLU A 44 -17.52 -5.11 -9.56
N GLY A 45 -17.21 -6.40 -9.67
CA GLY A 45 -16.81 -7.04 -10.91
C GLY A 45 -15.30 -6.98 -11.22
N TYR A 46 -14.52 -6.26 -10.42
CA TYR A 46 -13.06 -6.23 -10.59
C TYR A 46 -12.49 -7.67 -10.50
N PRO A 47 -11.52 -8.09 -11.33
CA PRO A 47 -10.79 -7.30 -12.36
C PRO A 47 -11.37 -7.40 -13.77
N VAL A 48 -12.45 -8.14 -13.98
CA VAL A 48 -12.93 -8.48 -15.34
C VAL A 48 -13.66 -7.30 -15.98
N LYS A 49 -14.79 -6.92 -15.43
CA LYS A 49 -15.58 -5.78 -15.89
C LYS A 49 -16.09 -5.01 -14.67
N TYR A 50 -15.68 -3.80 -14.54
CA TYR A 50 -16.05 -2.96 -13.39
C TYR A 50 -16.22 -1.49 -13.80
N ASP A 51 -17.05 -0.79 -13.06
CA ASP A 51 -17.27 0.64 -13.27
C ASP A 51 -16.03 1.44 -12.82
N LYS A 52 -15.69 2.44 -13.63
CA LYS A 52 -14.63 3.39 -13.33
C LYS A 52 -15.22 4.74 -12.92
N GLY A 53 -14.45 5.52 -12.19
CA GLY A 53 -14.88 6.86 -11.81
C GLY A 53 -15.84 6.90 -10.61
N LEU A 54 -15.97 5.82 -9.86
CA LEU A 54 -16.77 5.80 -8.63
C LEU A 54 -16.08 6.62 -7.53
N PRO A 55 -16.81 7.41 -6.74
CA PRO A 55 -16.18 8.21 -5.68
C PRO A 55 -15.73 7.35 -4.51
N ILE A 56 -14.53 7.63 -3.99
CA ILE A 56 -14.03 7.07 -2.74
C ILE A 56 -14.31 8.08 -1.62
N ARG A 57 -14.92 7.63 -0.54
CA ARG A 57 -15.28 8.45 0.62
C ARG A 57 -14.66 7.86 1.89
N GLY A 58 -14.52 8.67 2.92
CA GLY A 58 -14.08 8.23 4.22
C GLY A 58 -12.55 8.20 4.40
N LEU A 59 -11.77 8.67 3.44
CA LEU A 59 -10.31 8.73 3.54
C LEU A 59 -9.88 9.66 4.69
N GLU A 60 -10.63 10.70 4.97
CA GLU A 60 -10.40 11.62 6.08
C GLU A 60 -10.44 10.95 7.45
N ASN A 61 -11.14 9.83 7.59
CA ASN A 61 -11.22 9.08 8.83
C ASN A 61 -9.89 8.44 9.24
N PHE A 62 -8.95 8.30 8.30
CA PHE A 62 -7.63 7.73 8.55
C PHE A 62 -6.55 8.78 8.82
N LYS A 63 -6.85 10.06 8.64
CA LYS A 63 -5.92 11.15 8.94
C LYS A 63 -5.59 11.18 10.42
N GLY A 64 -4.30 11.22 10.74
CA GLY A 64 -3.83 11.30 12.11
C GLY A 64 -3.92 9.99 12.92
N LYS A 65 -4.38 8.89 12.32
CA LYS A 65 -4.38 7.58 12.96
C LYS A 65 -3.04 6.89 12.72
N GLU A 66 -2.33 6.57 13.78
CA GLU A 66 -1.12 5.76 13.69
C GLU A 66 -1.44 4.31 13.34
N GLY A 67 -0.58 3.68 12.55
CA GLY A 67 -0.72 2.28 12.18
C GLY A 67 -1.73 2.02 11.05
N TYR A 68 -2.32 3.06 10.46
CA TYR A 68 -3.23 2.94 9.34
C TYR A 68 -2.65 3.63 8.11
N TYR A 69 -2.60 2.91 7.00
CA TYR A 69 -2.11 3.43 5.74
C TYR A 69 -3.14 3.22 4.65
N VAL A 70 -3.33 4.22 3.82
CA VAL A 70 -4.18 4.13 2.63
C VAL A 70 -3.28 4.25 1.39
N PHE A 71 -3.23 3.20 0.61
CA PHE A 71 -2.50 3.20 -0.64
C PHE A 71 -3.47 3.34 -1.82
N HIS A 72 -3.13 4.19 -2.75
CA HIS A 72 -3.91 4.43 -3.94
C HIS A 72 -3.37 3.60 -5.11
N ALA A 73 -4.25 2.84 -5.74
CA ALA A 73 -3.94 2.07 -6.94
C ALA A 73 -4.98 2.39 -8.03
N GLY A 74 -4.55 3.05 -9.08
CA GLY A 74 -5.42 3.43 -10.19
C GLY A 74 -6.48 4.49 -9.85
N THR A 75 -6.22 5.32 -8.84
CA THR A 75 -7.13 6.42 -8.47
C THR A 75 -6.79 7.70 -9.20
N ASN A 76 -7.78 8.49 -9.54
CA ASN A 76 -7.64 9.82 -10.07
C ASN A 76 -8.20 10.85 -9.11
N LEU A 77 -7.49 11.94 -8.92
CA LEU A 77 -7.98 13.11 -8.21
C LEU A 77 -8.68 14.03 -9.22
N THR A 78 -9.98 14.06 -9.17
CA THR A 78 -10.77 15.13 -9.79
C THR A 78 -11.24 16.05 -8.68
N GLU A 79 -11.57 17.30 -8.99
CA GLU A 79 -11.76 18.41 -8.02
C GLU A 79 -12.52 18.08 -6.73
N ILE A 80 -13.25 16.97 -6.65
CA ILE A 80 -14.00 16.54 -5.46
C ILE A 80 -14.07 15.01 -5.29
N ARG A 81 -13.50 14.18 -6.19
CA ARG A 81 -13.74 12.73 -6.18
C ARG A 81 -12.50 11.91 -6.53
N LEU A 82 -12.24 10.90 -5.74
CA LEU A 82 -11.28 9.86 -6.04
C LEU A 82 -12.00 8.70 -6.74
N SER A 83 -11.43 8.23 -7.83
CA SER A 83 -11.95 7.11 -8.63
C SER A 83 -11.24 5.80 -8.29
N PRO A 84 -11.87 4.62 -8.45
CA PRO A 84 -11.53 3.44 -7.65
C PRO A 84 -10.34 2.63 -8.15
N THR A 85 -9.57 2.32 -7.30
CA THR A 85 -8.93 1.12 -6.75
C THR A 85 -8.04 1.58 -5.60
N ALA A 86 -8.58 1.68 -4.40
CA ALA A 86 -7.79 1.97 -3.21
C ALA A 86 -7.48 0.66 -2.48
N ALA A 87 -6.22 0.45 -2.14
CA ALA A 87 -5.85 -0.55 -1.15
C ALA A 87 -5.73 0.16 0.20
N VAL A 88 -6.41 -0.33 1.20
CA VAL A 88 -6.24 0.10 2.59
C VAL A 88 -5.40 -0.94 3.30
N CYS A 89 -4.27 -0.53 3.81
CA CYS A 89 -3.38 -1.41 4.57
C CYS A 89 -3.37 -0.99 6.03
N TRP A 90 -3.43 -1.96 6.91
CA TRP A 90 -3.41 -1.81 8.36
C TRP A 90 -2.14 -2.46 8.89
N VAL A 91 -1.41 -1.76 9.71
CA VAL A 91 -0.19 -2.27 10.35
C VAL A 91 -0.33 -2.19 11.86
#